data_47b46ee829c43661c59dd83e5eb0eaef
#
_entry.id   47b46ee829c43661c59dd83e5eb0eaef
#
_cell.length_a   1.000
_cell.length_b   1.000
_cell.length_c   1.000
_cell.angle_alpha   90.00
_cell.angle_beta   90.00
_cell.angle_gamma   90.00
#
_symmetry.space_group_name_H-M   'P 1'
#
loop_
_entity.id
_entity.type
_entity.pdbx_description
1 polymer ?
#
loop_
_entity_poly.entity_id
_entity_poly.type
_entity_poly.pdbx_seq_one_letter_code
_entity_poly.pdbx_strand_id
1 'polypeptide(L)'
;MKKLTKISTALLIAGLGFSFAASAKVTVFAAASMTDALQQVAKDYAKQNPKNEVVFSFASSSTLAKQIEEGAPADIFVSASNKWMKYLSEKDLTVKETEKVLVGNDLVLIAPAKSAVNSLDIAKAEWINALKDSYLSVGDPAHVPAGQYAEEALTKLNLWDKVQDRL
;
A
#
# COMPACT_ATOMS: atom_id res chain seq x y z
N MET A 1 -11.09 -2.90 85.35
CA MET A 1 -11.66 -3.48 84.12
C MET A 1 -11.77 -2.34 83.10
N LYS A 2 -10.81 -2.27 82.14
CA LYS A 2 -10.76 -1.25 81.12
C LYS A 2 -11.30 -1.83 79.82
N LYS A 3 -12.39 -1.28 79.31
CA LYS A 3 -12.97 -1.60 77.97
C LYS A 3 -12.17 -0.92 76.89
N LEU A 4 -11.55 -1.69 75.99
CA LEU A 4 -10.91 -1.20 74.77
C LEU A 4 -11.98 -1.03 73.69
N THR A 5 -12.19 0.21 73.28
CA THR A 5 -13.03 0.55 72.14
C THR A 5 -12.24 0.37 70.85
N LYS A 6 -12.68 -0.56 70.01
CA LYS A 6 -12.09 -0.77 68.69
C LYS A 6 -12.63 0.32 67.72
N ILE A 7 -11.76 1.21 67.27
CA ILE A 7 -12.06 2.16 66.18
C ILE A 7 -11.71 1.43 64.88
N SER A 8 -12.75 1.08 64.11
CA SER A 8 -12.59 0.58 62.72
C SER A 8 -12.49 1.73 61.77
N THR A 9 -11.30 2.04 61.30
CA THR A 9 -11.07 3.02 60.22
C THR A 9 -11.37 2.37 58.88
N ALA A 10 -12.53 2.67 58.32
CA ALA A 10 -12.86 2.28 56.93
C ALA A 10 -12.14 3.21 55.97
N LEU A 11 -11.10 2.69 55.29
CA LEU A 11 -10.38 3.40 54.26
C LEU A 11 -11.18 3.32 52.94
N LEU A 12 -11.90 4.40 52.59
CA LEU A 12 -12.62 4.52 51.32
C LEU A 12 -11.63 4.89 50.26
N ILE A 13 -11.09 3.90 49.49
CA ILE A 13 -10.28 4.15 48.33
C ILE A 13 -11.21 4.54 47.17
N ALA A 14 -11.36 5.85 46.95
CA ALA A 14 -11.98 6.37 45.74
C ALA A 14 -11.04 6.14 44.56
N GLY A 15 -11.25 4.99 43.86
CA GLY A 15 -10.56 4.70 42.63
C GLY A 15 -10.96 5.71 41.54
N LEU A 16 -10.16 6.77 41.37
CA LEU A 16 -10.20 7.62 40.18
C LEU A 16 -9.78 6.74 38.99
N GLY A 17 -10.78 6.21 38.29
CA GLY A 17 -10.58 5.52 37.01
C GLY A 17 -10.05 6.52 35.99
N PHE A 18 -8.73 6.60 35.84
CA PHE A 18 -8.14 7.21 34.67
C PHE A 18 -8.48 6.35 33.45
N SER A 19 -9.55 6.71 32.75
CA SER A 19 -9.79 6.20 31.40
C SER A 19 -8.70 6.73 30.49
N PHE A 20 -7.62 5.97 30.33
CA PHE A 20 -6.70 6.20 29.22
C PHE A 20 -7.51 6.01 27.94
N ALA A 21 -7.79 7.11 27.25
CA ALA A 21 -8.30 7.02 25.89
C ALA A 21 -7.20 6.37 25.04
N ALA A 22 -7.32 5.06 24.81
CA ALA A 22 -6.41 4.35 23.93
C ALA A 22 -6.51 5.00 22.56
N SER A 23 -5.43 5.61 22.10
CA SER A 23 -5.29 6.02 20.71
C SER A 23 -5.21 4.76 19.86
N ALA A 24 -6.16 4.57 18.96
CA ALA A 24 -6.11 3.45 18.02
C ALA A 24 -5.09 3.78 16.93
N LYS A 25 -4.03 2.98 16.87
CA LYS A 25 -3.04 3.03 15.80
C LYS A 25 -3.39 1.99 14.75
N VAL A 26 -3.50 2.40 13.49
CA VAL A 26 -3.73 1.53 12.34
C VAL A 26 -2.49 1.56 11.45
N THR A 27 -1.89 0.41 11.22
CA THR A 27 -0.72 0.24 10.35
C THR A 27 -1.17 -0.24 8.98
N VAL A 28 -0.91 0.58 7.96
CA VAL A 28 -1.30 0.32 6.57
C VAL A 28 -0.06 0.02 5.74
N PHE A 29 0.00 -1.19 5.20
CA PHE A 29 1.00 -1.57 4.20
C PHE A 29 0.40 -1.32 2.83
N ALA A 30 0.95 -0.40 2.05
CA ALA A 30 0.37 0.02 0.79
C ALA A 30 1.38 0.11 -0.35
N ALA A 31 0.93 -0.25 -1.55
CA ALA A 31 1.75 -0.13 -2.75
C ALA A 31 2.24 1.31 -2.93
N ALA A 32 3.52 1.47 -3.25
CA ALA A 32 4.19 2.77 -3.38
C ALA A 32 3.51 3.70 -4.40
N SER A 33 2.88 3.16 -5.44
CA SER A 33 2.10 3.93 -6.41
C SER A 33 0.90 4.67 -5.83
N MET A 34 0.46 4.31 -4.62
CA MET A 34 -0.69 4.91 -3.93
C MET A 34 -0.30 5.91 -2.84
N THR A 35 0.98 6.22 -2.70
CA THR A 35 1.51 7.04 -1.59
C THR A 35 0.76 8.36 -1.44
N ASP A 36 0.73 9.19 -2.49
CA ASP A 36 0.15 10.53 -2.42
C ASP A 36 -1.36 10.48 -2.12
N ALA A 37 -2.08 9.57 -2.80
CA ALA A 37 -3.52 9.42 -2.62
C ALA A 37 -3.87 8.99 -1.19
N LEU A 38 -3.20 7.95 -0.67
CA LEU A 38 -3.49 7.43 0.65
C LEU A 38 -3.04 8.39 1.77
N GLN A 39 -1.94 9.11 1.59
CA GLN A 39 -1.54 10.16 2.53
C GLN A 39 -2.57 11.29 2.59
N GLN A 40 -3.17 11.68 1.45
CA GLN A 40 -4.23 12.67 1.43
C GLN A 40 -5.50 12.17 2.13
N VAL A 41 -5.91 10.92 1.86
CA VAL A 41 -7.04 10.28 2.55
C VAL A 41 -6.81 10.24 4.06
N ALA A 42 -5.62 9.89 4.51
CA ALA A 42 -5.30 9.85 5.94
C ALA A 42 -5.34 11.23 6.60
N LYS A 43 -4.88 12.28 5.90
CA LYS A 43 -5.01 13.67 6.39
C LYS A 43 -6.46 14.07 6.57
N ASP A 44 -7.34 13.70 5.66
CA ASP A 44 -8.76 14.03 5.75
C ASP A 44 -9.48 13.19 6.81
N TYR A 45 -9.10 11.92 6.95
CA TYR A 45 -9.57 11.04 8.02
C TYR A 45 -9.19 11.59 9.42
N ALA A 46 -7.95 12.04 9.60
CA ALA A 46 -7.46 12.57 10.87
C ALA A 46 -8.22 13.83 11.33
N LYS A 47 -8.72 14.67 10.41
CA LYS A 47 -9.57 15.83 10.75
C LYS A 47 -10.88 15.42 11.44
N GLN A 48 -11.43 14.28 11.05
CA GLN A 48 -12.68 13.74 11.59
C GLN A 48 -12.45 12.81 12.78
N ASN A 49 -11.26 12.21 12.87
CA ASN A 49 -10.89 11.21 13.86
C ASN A 49 -9.55 11.54 14.53
N PRO A 50 -9.44 12.65 15.28
CA PRO A 50 -8.17 13.15 15.79
C PRO A 50 -7.49 12.25 16.83
N LYS A 51 -8.19 11.24 17.35
CA LYS A 51 -7.65 10.26 18.30
C LYS A 51 -7.07 9.01 17.63
N ASN A 52 -7.28 8.85 16.32
CA ASN A 52 -6.82 7.69 15.57
C ASN A 52 -5.56 8.07 14.81
N GLU A 53 -4.53 7.24 14.93
CA GLU A 53 -3.28 7.38 14.20
C GLU A 53 -3.24 6.39 13.04
N VAL A 54 -2.95 6.87 11.83
CA VAL A 54 -2.72 6.01 10.67
C VAL A 54 -1.25 6.10 10.28
N VAL A 55 -0.57 4.96 10.29
CA VAL A 55 0.84 4.84 9.95
C VAL A 55 1.00 4.00 8.69
N PHE A 56 1.77 4.48 7.74
CA PHE A 56 1.99 3.80 6.47
C PHE A 56 3.38 3.18 6.36
N SER A 57 3.44 2.02 5.71
CA SER A 57 4.63 1.46 5.11
C SER A 57 4.39 1.35 3.59
N PHE A 58 5.17 2.10 2.79
CA PHE A 58 5.06 2.10 1.35
C PHE A 58 6.21 1.34 0.70
N ALA A 59 5.89 0.33 -0.10
CA ALA A 59 6.87 -0.42 -0.90
C ALA A 59 6.17 -1.10 -2.09
N SER A 60 6.88 -1.97 -2.82
CA SER A 60 6.22 -2.82 -3.82
C SER A 60 5.24 -3.79 -3.15
N SER A 61 4.14 -4.12 -3.83
CA SER A 61 3.15 -5.08 -3.29
C SER A 61 3.79 -6.43 -2.96
N SER A 62 4.80 -6.86 -3.72
CA SER A 62 5.55 -8.09 -3.47
C SER A 62 6.34 -8.03 -2.16
N THR A 63 7.09 -6.94 -1.96
CA THR A 63 7.88 -6.73 -0.74
C THR A 63 7.00 -6.73 0.50
N LEU A 64 5.89 -5.98 0.45
CA LEU A 64 4.95 -5.89 1.57
C LEU A 64 4.27 -7.22 1.86
N ALA A 65 3.87 -7.97 0.82
CA ALA A 65 3.28 -9.29 0.98
C ALA A 65 4.26 -10.28 1.66
N LYS A 66 5.53 -10.22 1.29
CA LYS A 66 6.56 -11.06 1.94
C LYS A 66 6.79 -10.65 3.40
N GLN A 67 6.80 -9.36 3.70
CA GLN A 67 6.91 -8.90 5.09
C GLN A 67 5.71 -9.35 5.94
N ILE A 68 4.48 -9.32 5.39
CA ILE A 68 3.29 -9.83 6.08
C ILE A 68 3.40 -11.35 6.32
N GLU A 69 3.87 -12.11 5.34
CA GLU A 69 4.13 -13.55 5.49
C GLU A 69 5.15 -13.84 6.59
N GLU A 70 6.15 -12.98 6.76
CA GLU A 70 7.18 -13.05 7.81
C GLU A 70 6.69 -12.52 9.17
N GLY A 71 5.42 -12.12 9.27
CA GLY A 71 4.78 -11.69 10.52
C GLY A 71 4.87 -10.19 10.81
N ALA A 72 5.18 -9.36 9.81
CA ALA A 72 5.12 -7.91 10.01
C ALA A 72 3.69 -7.46 10.34
N PRO A 73 3.50 -6.58 11.35
CA PRO A 73 2.19 -6.19 11.86
C PRO A 73 1.51 -5.18 10.92
N ALA A 74 0.75 -5.67 9.96
CA ALA A 74 -0.10 -4.87 9.08
C ALA A 74 -1.57 -5.09 9.45
N ASP A 75 -2.29 -4.02 9.75
CA ASP A 75 -3.74 -4.07 9.96
C ASP A 75 -4.49 -4.01 8.64
N ILE A 76 -3.93 -3.29 7.65
CA ILE A 76 -4.52 -3.15 6.31
C ILE A 76 -3.41 -3.36 5.27
N PHE A 77 -3.70 -4.16 4.26
CA PHE A 77 -2.84 -4.31 3.09
C PHE A 77 -3.55 -3.75 1.83
N VAL A 78 -2.92 -2.80 1.16
CA VAL A 78 -3.41 -2.19 -0.09
C VAL A 78 -2.45 -2.55 -1.22
N SER A 79 -2.83 -3.58 -1.96
CA SER A 79 -2.02 -4.11 -3.05
C SER A 79 -2.38 -3.43 -4.39
N ALA A 80 -1.37 -3.11 -5.20
CA ALA A 80 -1.54 -2.74 -6.61
C ALA A 80 -1.54 -3.97 -7.54
N SER A 81 -1.60 -5.18 -6.99
CA SER A 81 -1.55 -6.43 -7.76
C SER A 81 -2.50 -7.47 -7.18
N ASN A 82 -3.42 -7.96 -7.99
CA ASN A 82 -4.29 -9.08 -7.63
C ASN A 82 -3.50 -10.35 -7.30
N LYS A 83 -2.37 -10.59 -7.95
CA LYS A 83 -1.48 -11.71 -7.67
C LYS A 83 -0.99 -11.71 -6.22
N TRP A 84 -0.54 -10.56 -5.72
CA TRP A 84 -0.01 -10.46 -4.36
C TRP A 84 -1.10 -10.42 -3.28
N MET A 85 -2.30 -9.93 -3.60
CA MET A 85 -3.46 -10.10 -2.73
C MET A 85 -3.83 -11.59 -2.62
N LYS A 86 -3.97 -12.28 -3.76
CA LYS A 86 -4.27 -13.71 -3.80
C LYS A 86 -3.21 -14.56 -3.08
N TYR A 87 -1.93 -14.20 -3.21
CA TYR A 87 -0.83 -14.86 -2.51
C TYR A 87 -1.02 -14.89 -0.99
N LEU A 88 -1.43 -13.79 -0.37
CA LEU A 88 -1.70 -13.73 1.06
C LEU A 88 -3.02 -14.43 1.42
N SER A 89 -4.04 -14.26 0.60
CA SER A 89 -5.36 -14.89 0.79
C SER A 89 -5.28 -16.43 0.78
N GLU A 90 -4.48 -17.01 -0.12
CA GLU A 90 -4.25 -18.46 -0.21
C GLU A 90 -3.46 -19.02 1.00
N LYS A 91 -2.78 -18.15 1.75
CA LYS A 91 -2.05 -18.49 2.99
C LYS A 91 -2.85 -18.18 4.25
N ASP A 92 -4.12 -17.80 4.11
CA ASP A 92 -5.00 -17.39 5.22
C ASP A 92 -4.40 -16.24 6.08
N LEU A 93 -3.64 -15.33 5.42
CA LEU A 93 -3.04 -14.15 6.03
C LEU A 93 -3.88 -12.88 5.84
N THR A 94 -5.08 -13.02 5.33
CA THR A 94 -6.08 -11.96 5.16
C THR A 94 -7.43 -12.40 5.70
N VAL A 95 -8.26 -11.43 6.07
CA VAL A 95 -9.68 -11.69 6.37
C VAL A 95 -10.43 -11.60 5.04
N LYS A 96 -10.68 -12.75 4.42
CA LYS A 96 -11.21 -12.89 3.03
C LYS A 96 -12.48 -12.08 2.77
N GLU A 97 -13.36 -11.98 3.75
CA GLU A 97 -14.62 -11.24 3.67
C GLU A 97 -14.41 -9.72 3.55
N THR A 98 -13.21 -9.23 3.87
CA THR A 98 -12.86 -7.81 3.75
C THR A 98 -12.15 -7.47 2.44
N GLU A 99 -11.76 -8.48 1.66
CA GLU A 99 -11.05 -8.26 0.39
C GLU A 99 -11.98 -7.61 -0.64
N LYS A 100 -11.53 -6.50 -1.21
CA LYS A 100 -12.30 -5.78 -2.22
C LYS A 100 -11.40 -4.95 -3.13
N VAL A 101 -11.85 -4.75 -4.36
CA VAL A 101 -11.23 -3.78 -5.27
C VAL A 101 -11.60 -2.37 -4.83
N LEU A 102 -10.61 -1.52 -4.58
CA LEU A 102 -10.80 -0.13 -4.16
C LEU A 102 -10.93 0.80 -5.37
N VAL A 103 -10.01 0.69 -6.33
CA VAL A 103 -9.88 1.55 -7.50
C VAL A 103 -9.35 0.76 -8.69
N GLY A 104 -9.66 1.21 -9.90
CA GLY A 104 -9.00 0.78 -11.13
C GLY A 104 -7.75 1.58 -11.43
N ASN A 105 -6.94 1.14 -12.39
CA ASN A 105 -5.77 1.84 -12.87
C ASN A 105 -5.54 1.55 -14.35
N ASP A 106 -5.05 2.56 -15.07
CA ASP A 106 -4.60 2.44 -16.46
C ASP A 106 -3.09 2.68 -16.54
N LEU A 107 -2.42 1.94 -17.41
CA LEU A 107 -1.03 2.21 -17.75
C LEU A 107 -0.96 3.25 -18.87
N VAL A 108 -0.02 4.18 -18.74
CA VAL A 108 0.25 5.19 -19.74
C VAL A 108 1.74 5.22 -20.06
N LEU A 109 2.07 5.48 -21.32
CA LEU A 109 3.43 5.79 -21.72
C LEU A 109 3.61 7.32 -21.66
N ILE A 110 4.61 7.75 -20.91
CA ILE A 110 4.94 9.18 -20.76
C ILE A 110 6.30 9.49 -21.37
N ALA A 111 6.46 10.70 -21.86
CA ALA A 111 7.73 11.23 -22.29
C ALA A 111 8.03 12.54 -21.54
N PRO A 112 9.33 12.93 -21.39
CA PRO A 112 9.66 14.23 -20.82
C PRO A 112 8.96 15.37 -21.55
N ALA A 113 8.56 16.43 -20.84
CA ALA A 113 7.83 17.58 -21.40
C ALA A 113 8.56 18.28 -22.56
N LYS A 114 9.89 18.14 -22.66
CA LYS A 114 10.72 18.66 -23.75
C LYS A 114 10.90 17.67 -24.90
N SER A 115 10.26 16.51 -24.86
CA SER A 115 10.30 15.55 -25.97
C SER A 115 9.67 16.16 -27.21
N ALA A 116 10.26 15.87 -28.38
CA ALA A 116 9.65 16.22 -29.66
C ALA A 116 8.41 15.36 -30.00
N VAL A 117 8.13 14.34 -29.20
CA VAL A 117 7.00 13.44 -29.39
C VAL A 117 5.80 14.00 -28.64
N ASN A 118 4.78 14.42 -29.38
CA ASN A 118 3.57 15.04 -28.82
C ASN A 118 2.40 14.05 -28.69
N SER A 119 2.38 13.00 -29.49
CA SER A 119 1.35 11.95 -29.46
C SER A 119 1.90 10.66 -30.04
N LEU A 120 1.53 9.56 -29.45
CA LEU A 120 1.92 8.21 -29.87
C LEU A 120 0.72 7.27 -29.74
N ASP A 121 0.61 6.36 -30.70
CA ASP A 121 -0.22 5.18 -30.56
C ASP A 121 0.65 4.04 -30.01
N ILE A 122 0.42 3.64 -28.74
CA ILE A 122 1.21 2.63 -28.08
C ILE A 122 1.11 1.25 -28.77
N ALA A 123 0.01 0.99 -29.48
CA ALA A 123 -0.17 -0.25 -30.22
C ALA A 123 0.74 -0.34 -31.48
N LYS A 124 1.32 0.77 -31.92
CA LYS A 124 2.23 0.81 -33.05
C LYS A 124 3.67 0.85 -32.58
N ALA A 125 4.54 0.05 -33.23
CA ALA A 125 5.95 -0.04 -32.85
C ALA A 125 6.78 1.25 -33.09
N GLU A 126 6.20 2.26 -33.73
CA GLU A 126 6.91 3.48 -34.15
C GLU A 126 7.52 4.26 -32.99
N TRP A 127 6.89 4.25 -31.82
CA TRP A 127 7.41 4.93 -30.62
C TRP A 127 8.74 4.33 -30.12
N ILE A 128 9.02 3.06 -30.44
CA ILE A 128 10.28 2.41 -30.05
C ILE A 128 11.45 3.12 -30.72
N ASN A 129 11.25 3.64 -31.95
CA ASN A 129 12.27 4.41 -32.65
C ASN A 129 12.57 5.74 -31.94
N ALA A 130 11.62 6.29 -31.16
CA ALA A 130 11.84 7.49 -30.37
C ALA A 130 12.78 7.26 -29.17
N LEU A 131 12.97 6.04 -28.74
CA LEU A 131 13.95 5.70 -27.69
C LEU A 131 15.38 5.92 -28.17
N LYS A 132 15.66 5.77 -29.47
CA LYS A 132 17.02 5.89 -30.05
C LYS A 132 18.06 5.15 -29.21
N ASP A 133 18.93 5.89 -28.52
CA ASP A 133 19.98 5.37 -27.64
C ASP A 133 19.58 5.43 -26.16
N SER A 134 18.32 5.72 -25.86
CA SER A 134 17.78 5.77 -24.50
C SER A 134 17.02 4.50 -24.14
N TYR A 135 16.57 4.45 -22.88
CA TYR A 135 15.87 3.32 -22.30
C TYR A 135 14.40 3.65 -22.01
N LEU A 136 13.57 2.62 -22.03
CA LEU A 136 12.23 2.67 -21.49
C LEU A 136 12.30 2.41 -19.99
N SER A 137 12.02 3.45 -19.17
CA SER A 137 11.95 3.28 -17.71
C SER A 137 10.67 2.56 -17.34
N VAL A 138 10.79 1.44 -16.67
CA VAL A 138 9.68 0.59 -16.22
C VAL A 138 10.04 -0.04 -14.87
N GLY A 139 9.03 -0.40 -14.07
CA GLY A 139 9.27 -1.21 -12.88
C GLY A 139 9.78 -2.60 -13.25
N ASP A 140 10.54 -3.24 -12.36
CA ASP A 140 11.03 -4.61 -12.57
C ASP A 140 9.84 -5.56 -12.84
N PRO A 141 9.77 -6.19 -14.03
CA PRO A 141 8.66 -7.08 -14.38
C PRO A 141 8.56 -8.32 -13.48
N ALA A 142 9.66 -8.76 -12.90
CA ALA A 142 9.65 -9.93 -12.01
C ALA A 142 8.92 -9.65 -10.68
N HIS A 143 8.98 -8.41 -10.18
CA HIS A 143 8.59 -8.10 -8.80
C HIS A 143 7.65 -6.91 -8.65
N VAL A 144 7.71 -5.92 -9.53
CA VAL A 144 6.96 -4.66 -9.40
C VAL A 144 5.67 -4.71 -10.21
N PRO A 145 4.49 -4.44 -9.63
CA PRO A 145 3.22 -4.52 -10.35
C PRO A 145 3.18 -3.71 -11.65
N ALA A 146 3.68 -2.48 -11.65
CA ALA A 146 3.73 -1.65 -12.86
C ALA A 146 4.55 -2.29 -13.98
N GLY A 147 5.67 -2.95 -13.63
CA GLY A 147 6.48 -3.71 -14.59
C GLY A 147 5.77 -4.95 -15.12
N GLN A 148 5.12 -5.71 -14.25
CA GLN A 148 4.34 -6.90 -14.63
C GLN A 148 3.22 -6.54 -15.62
N TYR A 149 2.50 -5.45 -15.35
CA TYR A 149 1.44 -4.99 -16.24
C TYR A 149 1.99 -4.40 -17.55
N ALA A 150 3.14 -3.73 -17.52
CA ALA A 150 3.80 -3.24 -18.73
C ALA A 150 4.25 -4.40 -19.64
N GLU A 151 4.88 -5.43 -19.06
CA GLU A 151 5.25 -6.66 -19.78
C GLU A 151 4.03 -7.33 -20.39
N GLU A 152 2.96 -7.53 -19.61
CA GLU A 152 1.72 -8.14 -20.09
C GLU A 152 1.10 -7.34 -21.24
N ALA A 153 1.01 -6.01 -21.11
CA ALA A 153 0.44 -5.14 -22.12
C ALA A 153 1.27 -5.16 -23.41
N LEU A 154 2.58 -5.00 -23.30
CA LEU A 154 3.50 -5.00 -24.45
C LEU A 154 3.58 -6.38 -25.13
N THR A 155 3.46 -7.47 -24.37
CA THR A 155 3.37 -8.82 -24.91
C THR A 155 2.09 -9.00 -25.74
N LYS A 156 0.93 -8.56 -25.22
CA LYS A 156 -0.34 -8.58 -25.96
C LYS A 156 -0.30 -7.75 -27.25
N LEU A 157 0.50 -6.69 -27.27
CA LEU A 157 0.73 -5.86 -28.46
C LEU A 157 1.83 -6.39 -29.39
N ASN A 158 2.48 -7.51 -29.06
CA ASN A 158 3.65 -8.06 -29.76
C ASN A 158 4.83 -7.05 -29.83
N LEU A 159 5.03 -6.29 -28.77
CA LEU A 159 6.09 -5.27 -28.68
C LEU A 159 7.12 -5.58 -27.60
N TRP A 160 6.86 -6.51 -26.68
CA TRP A 160 7.77 -6.83 -25.56
C TRP A 160 9.18 -7.20 -26.05
N ASP A 161 9.29 -8.15 -26.96
CA ASP A 161 10.58 -8.61 -27.50
C ASP A 161 11.40 -7.52 -28.23
N LYS A 162 10.73 -6.43 -28.60
CA LYS A 162 11.38 -5.30 -29.28
C LYS A 162 11.95 -4.26 -28.30
N VAL A 163 11.55 -4.33 -27.03
CA VAL A 163 11.94 -3.31 -26.03
C VAL A 163 12.64 -3.90 -24.81
N GLN A 164 12.55 -5.22 -24.56
CA GLN A 164 13.10 -5.83 -23.36
C GLN A 164 14.61 -5.60 -23.17
N ASP A 165 15.37 -5.47 -24.25
CA ASP A 165 16.80 -5.16 -24.20
C ASP A 165 17.10 -3.67 -23.99
N ARG A 166 16.04 -2.85 -23.83
CA ARG A 166 16.11 -1.41 -23.62
C ARG A 166 15.37 -0.94 -22.35
N LEU A 167 15.27 -1.84 -21.38
CA LEU A 167 14.65 -1.55 -20.07
C LEU A 167 15.71 -1.13 -19.06
#